data_a6f1030c2b8c2a2abf86a68b2554138f
#
_entry.id   a6f1030c2b8c2a2abf86a68b2554138f
#
_cell.length_a   1.000
_cell.length_b   1.000
_cell.length_c   1.000
_cell.angle_alpha   90.00
_cell.angle_beta   90.00
_cell.angle_gamma   90.00
#
_symmetry.space_group_name_H-M   'P 1'
#
loop_
_entity.id
_entity.type
_entity.pdbx_description
1 polymer ?
#
loop_
_entity_poly.entity_id
_entity_poly.type
_entity_poly.pdbx_seq_one_letter_code
_entity_poly.pdbx_strand_id
1 'polypeptide(L)'
;MRPDGILVKNEDPMYYLIPYFLTKRYDAMNMITLDIPEMPMRAYMNEKRKEGKQISHLALVLTAYLHTLEKYPALNRFIKGHNIYQHKDIKVSMVVLKPDGSDTMSKIDLVPTDDVFDVQAKITGYIDQNRQVGEANSFDTAM
;
A
#
# COMPACT_ATOMS: atom_id res chain seq x y z
N MET A 1 11.01 11.06 19.41
CA MET A 1 10.02 11.10 18.30
C MET A 1 10.33 9.93 17.39
N ARG A 2 9.34 9.12 16.99
CA ARG A 2 9.56 7.99 16.08
C ARG A 2 9.80 8.48 14.65
N PRO A 3 10.69 7.86 13.88
CA PRO A 3 10.92 8.22 12.49
C PRO A 3 9.74 7.86 11.58
N ASP A 4 9.04 6.77 11.87
CA ASP A 4 8.00 6.13 11.06
C ASP A 4 6.57 6.59 11.38
N GLY A 5 6.35 7.34 12.45
CA GLY A 5 4.99 7.72 12.84
C GLY A 5 4.90 8.90 13.79
N ILE A 6 3.74 9.53 13.79
CA ILE A 6 3.36 10.63 14.68
C ILE A 6 2.38 10.07 15.72
N LEU A 7 2.65 10.33 16.99
CA LEU A 7 1.75 9.92 18.08
C LEU A 7 0.40 10.62 17.92
N VAL A 8 -0.67 9.83 17.85
CA VAL A 8 -2.04 10.32 17.78
C VAL A 8 -2.46 10.77 19.18
N LYS A 9 -2.95 11.99 19.25
CA LYS A 9 -3.52 12.60 20.46
C LYS A 9 -4.92 13.11 20.14
N ASN A 10 -5.77 13.24 21.12
CA ASN A 10 -7.13 13.81 20.98
C ASN A 10 -8.12 12.93 20.18
N GLU A 11 -7.98 11.60 20.31
CA GLU A 11 -9.01 10.65 19.87
C GLU A 11 -9.98 10.35 21.01
N ASP A 12 -11.10 9.70 20.68
CA ASP A 12 -12.03 9.20 21.70
C ASP A 12 -11.28 8.28 22.70
N PRO A 13 -11.47 8.47 23.99
CA PRO A 13 -10.80 7.67 25.03
C PRO A 13 -10.93 6.15 24.85
N MET A 14 -12.02 5.67 24.26
CA MET A 14 -12.22 4.25 23.98
C MET A 14 -11.14 3.68 23.06
N TYR A 15 -10.65 4.45 22.06
CA TYR A 15 -9.59 3.98 21.18
C TYR A 15 -8.27 3.74 21.90
N TYR A 16 -7.98 4.47 22.97
CA TYR A 16 -6.78 4.26 23.76
C TYR A 16 -6.86 3.02 24.67
N LEU A 17 -8.07 2.54 24.94
CA LEU A 17 -8.27 1.31 25.72
C LEU A 17 -8.17 0.04 24.86
N ILE A 18 -8.54 0.11 23.58
CA ILE A 18 -8.53 -1.03 22.66
C ILE A 18 -7.19 -1.80 22.65
N PRO A 19 -6.00 -1.17 22.59
CA PRO A 19 -4.73 -1.87 22.58
C PRO A 19 -4.42 -2.68 23.85
N TYR A 20 -5.13 -2.44 24.93
CA TYR A 20 -4.99 -3.21 26.18
C TYR A 20 -5.85 -4.46 26.18
N PHE A 21 -6.98 -4.45 25.47
CA PHE A 21 -7.86 -5.61 25.34
C PHE A 21 -7.49 -6.49 24.14
N LEU A 22 -7.16 -5.88 23.01
CA LEU A 22 -6.77 -6.56 21.78
C LEU A 22 -5.24 -6.51 21.62
N THR A 23 -4.56 -7.39 22.37
CA THR A 23 -3.09 -7.37 22.48
C THR A 23 -2.39 -7.93 21.26
N LYS A 24 -3.07 -8.75 20.47
CA LYS A 24 -2.52 -9.41 19.28
C LYS A 24 -3.22 -8.93 18.02
N ARG A 25 -2.45 -8.88 16.92
CA ARG A 25 -2.97 -8.41 15.63
C ARG A 25 -4.18 -9.20 15.15
N TYR A 26 -4.17 -10.52 15.33
CA TYR A 26 -5.27 -11.36 14.86
C TYR A 26 -6.55 -11.21 15.69
N ASP A 27 -6.48 -10.76 16.94
CA ASP A 27 -7.66 -10.47 17.75
C ASP A 27 -8.44 -9.26 17.24
N ALA A 28 -7.74 -8.34 16.55
CA ALA A 28 -8.29 -7.11 15.97
C ALA A 28 -8.56 -7.21 14.47
N MET A 29 -8.38 -8.40 13.88
CA MET A 29 -8.54 -8.59 12.44
C MET A 29 -10.01 -8.58 12.04
N ASN A 30 -10.36 -7.73 11.07
CA ASN A 30 -11.67 -7.69 10.45
C ASN A 30 -11.52 -8.03 8.96
N MET A 31 -12.12 -9.14 8.54
CA MET A 31 -12.03 -9.63 7.16
C MET A 31 -13.29 -9.20 6.41
N ILE A 32 -13.10 -8.43 5.34
CA ILE A 32 -14.19 -7.96 4.49
C ILE A 32 -13.91 -8.44 3.06
N THR A 33 -14.88 -9.09 2.44
CA THR A 33 -14.84 -9.44 1.03
C THR A 33 -15.77 -8.50 0.27
N LEU A 34 -15.25 -7.88 -0.78
CA LEU A 34 -16.00 -6.98 -1.64
C LEU A 34 -15.95 -7.52 -3.08
N ASP A 35 -17.12 -7.74 -3.67
CA ASP A 35 -17.24 -8.08 -5.08
C ASP A 35 -17.28 -6.81 -5.92
N ILE A 36 -16.29 -6.63 -6.78
CA ILE A 36 -16.19 -5.47 -7.67
C ILE A 36 -16.50 -5.92 -9.09
N PRO A 37 -17.50 -5.31 -9.77
CA PRO A 37 -17.80 -5.62 -11.16
C PRO A 37 -16.60 -5.33 -12.07
N GLU A 38 -16.14 -6.34 -12.82
CA GLU A 38 -14.97 -6.19 -13.70
C GLU A 38 -15.27 -5.34 -14.93
N MET A 39 -16.49 -5.40 -15.45
CA MET A 39 -16.87 -4.74 -16.70
C MET A 39 -16.58 -3.23 -16.75
N PRO A 40 -16.96 -2.44 -15.73
CA PRO A 40 -16.63 -1.00 -15.73
C PRO A 40 -15.13 -0.73 -15.70
N MET A 41 -14.36 -1.52 -14.97
CA MET A 41 -12.90 -1.39 -14.91
C MET A 41 -12.27 -1.70 -16.27
N ARG A 42 -12.70 -2.79 -16.91
CA ARG A 42 -12.22 -3.14 -18.27
C ARG A 42 -12.58 -2.08 -19.29
N ALA A 43 -13.80 -1.52 -19.24
CA ALA A 43 -14.22 -0.46 -20.14
C ALA A 43 -13.31 0.76 -20.01
N TYR A 44 -13.05 1.22 -18.79
CA TYR A 44 -12.16 2.34 -18.52
C TYR A 44 -10.72 2.07 -19.00
N MET A 45 -10.17 0.89 -18.68
CA MET A 45 -8.82 0.52 -19.12
C MET A 45 -8.68 0.45 -20.64
N ASN A 46 -9.71 -0.08 -21.32
CA ASN A 46 -9.73 -0.15 -22.79
C ASN A 46 -9.83 1.23 -23.43
N GLU A 47 -10.61 2.13 -22.86
CA GLU A 47 -10.69 3.53 -23.29
C GLU A 47 -9.30 4.19 -23.18
N LYS A 48 -8.65 4.09 -22.02
CA LYS A 48 -7.31 4.67 -21.82
C LYS A 48 -6.25 4.02 -22.70
N ARG A 49 -6.37 2.73 -23.01
CA ARG A 49 -5.48 2.05 -23.96
C ARG A 49 -5.60 2.60 -25.37
N LYS A 50 -6.81 3.00 -25.83
CA LYS A 50 -7.00 3.68 -27.11
C LYS A 50 -6.33 5.05 -27.16
N GLU A 51 -6.19 5.70 -26.00
CA GLU A 51 -5.45 6.96 -25.85
C GLU A 51 -3.91 6.72 -25.74
N GLY A 52 -3.44 5.49 -25.90
CA GLY A 52 -2.02 5.13 -25.76
C GLY A 52 -1.54 4.98 -24.32
N LYS A 53 -2.43 5.02 -23.33
CA LYS A 53 -2.11 4.89 -21.92
C LYS A 53 -2.44 3.49 -21.42
N GLN A 54 -1.44 2.79 -20.87
CA GLN A 54 -1.65 1.47 -20.27
C GLN A 54 -1.85 1.61 -18.76
N ILE A 55 -2.87 0.97 -18.24
CA ILE A 55 -3.19 0.93 -16.82
C ILE A 55 -3.40 -0.53 -16.43
N SER A 56 -2.82 -0.96 -15.32
CA SER A 56 -3.05 -2.28 -14.73
C SER A 56 -4.21 -2.25 -13.72
N HIS A 57 -4.82 -3.41 -13.48
CA HIS A 57 -5.81 -3.55 -12.41
C HIS A 57 -5.22 -3.17 -11.04
N LEU A 58 -3.95 -3.51 -10.83
CA LEU A 58 -3.24 -3.16 -9.60
C LEU A 58 -3.16 -1.65 -9.39
N ALA A 59 -2.84 -0.89 -10.45
CA ALA A 59 -2.80 0.57 -10.38
C ALA A 59 -4.17 1.16 -10.01
N LEU A 60 -5.25 0.64 -10.59
CA LEU A 60 -6.62 1.08 -10.23
C LEU A 60 -6.94 0.81 -8.76
N VAL A 61 -6.65 -0.40 -8.27
CA VAL A 61 -6.92 -0.77 -6.88
C VAL A 61 -6.09 0.07 -5.91
N LEU A 62 -4.81 0.28 -6.19
CA LEU A 62 -3.94 1.10 -5.35
C LEU A 62 -4.36 2.56 -5.34
N THR A 63 -4.75 3.12 -6.49
CA THR A 63 -5.27 4.50 -6.54
C THR A 63 -6.57 4.64 -5.75
N ALA A 64 -7.49 3.69 -5.87
CA ALA A 64 -8.72 3.69 -5.06
C ALA A 64 -8.41 3.59 -3.56
N TYR A 65 -7.40 2.80 -3.18
CA TYR A 65 -6.93 2.71 -1.80
C TYR A 65 -6.31 4.03 -1.32
N LEU A 66 -5.50 4.71 -2.15
CA LEU A 66 -4.95 6.03 -1.83
C LEU A 66 -6.05 7.05 -1.54
N HIS A 67 -7.07 7.15 -2.40
CA HIS A 67 -8.21 8.02 -2.16
C HIS A 67 -8.98 7.66 -0.88
N THR A 68 -9.03 6.38 -0.55
CA THR A 68 -9.63 5.92 0.71
C THR A 68 -8.81 6.38 1.91
N LEU A 69 -7.48 6.29 1.85
CA LEU A 69 -6.58 6.75 2.91
C LEU A 69 -6.61 8.28 3.07
N GLU A 70 -6.74 9.01 1.98
CA GLU A 70 -6.91 10.47 2.00
C GLU A 70 -8.19 10.85 2.76
N LYS A 71 -9.29 10.19 2.44
CA LYS A 71 -10.59 10.41 3.07
C LYS A 71 -10.66 9.91 4.51
N TYR A 72 -9.98 8.79 4.80
CA TYR A 72 -9.99 8.13 6.09
C TYR A 72 -8.56 7.85 6.59
N PRO A 73 -7.82 8.88 7.04
CA PRO A 73 -6.41 8.72 7.44
C PRO A 73 -6.21 7.72 8.58
N ALA A 74 -7.24 7.47 9.38
CA ALA A 74 -7.20 6.49 10.46
C ALA A 74 -6.88 5.06 10.00
N LEU A 75 -7.13 4.72 8.71
CA LEU A 75 -6.79 3.42 8.15
C LEU A 75 -5.27 3.21 8.01
N ASN A 76 -4.47 4.28 8.01
CA ASN A 76 -3.01 4.22 7.95
C ASN A 76 -2.37 4.45 9.33
N ARG A 77 -2.93 3.82 10.36
CA ARG A 77 -2.42 3.87 11.74
C ARG A 77 -1.83 2.54 12.17
N PHE A 78 -0.98 2.59 13.16
CA PHE A 78 -0.41 1.39 13.79
C PHE A 78 -0.31 1.57 15.30
N ILE A 79 -0.21 0.45 16.00
CA ILE A 79 -0.08 0.42 17.46
C ILE A 79 1.32 -0.07 17.83
N LYS A 80 1.95 0.64 18.77
CA LYS A 80 3.22 0.22 19.35
C LYS A 80 3.26 0.61 20.84
N GLY A 81 3.50 -0.39 21.71
CA GLY A 81 3.54 -0.18 23.16
C GLY A 81 2.25 0.47 23.69
N HIS A 82 1.09 -0.03 23.25
CA HIS A 82 -0.25 0.47 23.59
C HIS A 82 -0.57 1.90 23.10
N ASN A 83 0.32 2.54 22.36
CA ASN A 83 0.10 3.85 21.78
C ASN A 83 -0.28 3.74 20.30
N ILE A 84 -1.16 4.64 19.86
CA ILE A 84 -1.60 4.73 18.46
C ILE A 84 -0.73 5.76 17.74
N TYR A 85 -0.21 5.37 16.59
CA TYR A 85 0.60 6.23 15.72
C TYR A 85 -0.01 6.32 14.33
N GLN A 86 0.04 7.49 13.74
CA GLN A 86 -0.26 7.72 12.32
C GLN A 86 1.03 7.55 11.52
N HIS A 87 1.01 6.70 10.49
CA HIS A 87 2.13 6.64 9.54
C HIS A 87 2.34 7.98 8.85
N LYS A 88 3.61 8.34 8.63
CA LYS A 88 3.98 9.55 7.88
C LYS A 88 3.89 9.31 6.37
N ASP A 89 4.16 8.07 5.97
CA ASP A 89 4.29 7.68 4.57
C ASP A 89 3.26 6.61 4.23
N ILE A 90 2.92 6.51 2.97
CA ILE A 90 2.14 5.39 2.42
C ILE A 90 3.11 4.54 1.62
N LYS A 91 3.34 3.31 2.07
CA LYS A 91 4.27 2.37 1.43
C LYS A 91 3.55 1.07 1.09
N VAL A 92 3.70 0.64 -0.14
CA VAL A 92 3.16 -0.64 -0.63
C VAL A 92 4.33 -1.57 -0.89
N SER A 93 4.30 -2.76 -0.28
CA SER A 93 5.28 -3.82 -0.55
C SER A 93 4.77 -4.71 -1.66
N MET A 94 5.62 -4.98 -2.64
CA MET A 94 5.35 -5.90 -3.74
C MET A 94 6.49 -6.90 -3.88
N VAL A 95 6.12 -8.12 -4.26
CA VAL A 95 7.06 -9.16 -4.67
C VAL A 95 7.17 -9.16 -6.19
N VAL A 96 8.38 -9.12 -6.71
CA VAL A 96 8.69 -9.21 -8.13
C VAL A 96 9.42 -10.52 -8.38
N LEU A 97 8.88 -11.34 -9.30
CA LEU A 97 9.53 -12.56 -9.76
C LEU A 97 10.57 -12.21 -10.82
N LYS A 98 11.81 -12.66 -10.60
CA LYS A 98 12.92 -12.49 -11.54
C LYS A 98 12.93 -13.59 -12.59
N PRO A 99 13.60 -13.38 -13.75
CA PRO A 99 13.67 -14.39 -14.82
C PRO A 99 14.36 -15.68 -14.43
N ASP A 100 15.23 -15.66 -13.41
CA ASP A 100 15.93 -16.83 -12.87
C ASP A 100 15.09 -17.67 -11.89
N GLY A 101 13.83 -17.27 -11.67
CA GLY A 101 12.91 -17.94 -10.75
C GLY A 101 13.05 -17.50 -9.29
N SER A 102 14.01 -16.63 -8.97
CA SER A 102 14.08 -15.99 -7.65
C SER A 102 13.04 -14.89 -7.54
N ASP A 103 12.72 -14.50 -6.33
CA ASP A 103 11.85 -13.37 -6.03
C ASP A 103 12.58 -12.30 -5.20
N THR A 104 12.09 -11.11 -5.28
CA THR A 104 12.56 -10.00 -4.45
C THR A 104 11.40 -9.16 -3.99
N MET A 105 11.51 -8.63 -2.78
CA MET A 105 10.49 -7.75 -2.20
C MET A 105 11.10 -6.40 -1.85
N SER A 106 10.42 -5.34 -2.21
CA SER A 106 10.79 -3.98 -1.84
C SER A 106 9.53 -3.13 -1.64
N LYS A 107 9.70 -1.86 -1.39
CA LYS A 107 8.60 -0.95 -1.08
C LYS A 107 8.51 0.16 -2.13
N ILE A 108 7.28 0.45 -2.54
CA ILE A 108 6.95 1.60 -3.39
C ILE A 108 6.39 2.70 -2.47
N ASP A 109 6.96 3.89 -2.56
CA ASP A 109 6.43 5.07 -1.88
C ASP A 109 5.33 5.71 -2.72
N LEU A 110 4.14 5.83 -2.13
CA LEU A 110 2.98 6.47 -2.75
C LEU A 110 2.62 7.73 -1.96
N VAL A 111 2.05 8.71 -2.64
CA VAL A 111 1.52 9.92 -2.02
C VAL A 111 0.02 10.06 -2.31
N PRO A 112 -0.77 10.67 -1.42
CA PRO A 112 -2.22 10.79 -1.59
C PRO A 112 -2.64 11.48 -2.88
N THR A 113 -1.78 12.34 -3.43
CA THR A 113 -2.01 13.09 -4.68
C THR A 113 -1.69 12.32 -5.95
N ASP A 114 -1.14 11.10 -5.84
CA ASP A 114 -0.84 10.28 -7.02
C ASP A 114 -2.13 9.88 -7.74
N ASP A 115 -2.19 10.15 -9.03
CA ASP A 115 -3.26 9.66 -9.88
C ASP A 115 -2.98 8.21 -10.36
N VAL A 116 -3.90 7.64 -11.13
CA VAL A 116 -3.75 6.27 -11.62
C VAL A 116 -2.54 6.09 -12.54
N PHE A 117 -2.14 7.15 -13.24
CA PHE A 117 -0.99 7.10 -14.14
C PHE A 117 0.32 7.23 -13.37
N ASP A 118 0.37 8.06 -12.34
CA ASP A 118 1.50 8.17 -11.42
C ASP A 118 1.76 6.85 -10.71
N VAL A 119 0.69 6.24 -10.18
CA VAL A 119 0.76 4.93 -9.54
C VAL A 119 1.24 3.86 -10.53
N GLN A 120 0.72 3.86 -11.77
CA GLN A 120 1.17 2.92 -12.81
C GLN A 120 2.65 3.13 -13.16
N ALA A 121 3.11 4.36 -13.29
CA ALA A 121 4.50 4.68 -13.57
C ALA A 121 5.43 4.19 -12.45
N LYS A 122 5.05 4.42 -11.20
CA LYS A 122 5.78 3.92 -10.03
C LYS A 122 5.85 2.40 -9.98
N ILE A 123 4.74 1.71 -10.27
CA ILE A 123 4.70 0.24 -10.35
C ILE A 123 5.65 -0.27 -11.44
N THR A 124 5.58 0.31 -12.64
CA THR A 124 6.40 -0.10 -13.78
C THR A 124 7.88 0.12 -13.48
N GLY A 125 8.25 1.31 -13.02
CA GLY A 125 9.62 1.62 -12.63
C GLY A 125 10.15 0.70 -11.53
N TYR A 126 9.31 0.36 -10.57
CA TYR A 126 9.65 -0.59 -9.51
C TYR A 126 9.91 -2.01 -10.07
N ILE A 127 9.05 -2.50 -10.97
CA ILE A 127 9.23 -3.81 -11.60
C ILE A 127 10.53 -3.83 -12.41
N ASP A 128 10.78 -2.81 -13.22
CA ASP A 128 11.96 -2.72 -14.07
C ASP A 128 13.26 -2.70 -13.25
N GLN A 129 13.28 -1.95 -12.15
CA GLN A 129 14.43 -1.88 -11.24
C GLN A 129 14.69 -3.21 -10.53
N ASN A 130 13.65 -3.93 -10.12
CA ASN A 130 13.79 -5.14 -9.31
C ASN A 130 13.80 -6.44 -10.13
N ARG A 131 13.60 -6.37 -11.44
CA ARG A 131 13.60 -7.55 -12.32
C ARG A 131 14.99 -7.95 -12.83
N GLN A 132 16.02 -7.15 -12.58
CA GLN A 132 17.39 -7.42 -13.01
C GLN A 132 17.98 -8.55 -12.17
N VAL A 133 18.57 -9.53 -12.86
CA VAL A 133 19.23 -10.67 -12.21
C VAL A 133 20.57 -10.22 -11.61
N GLY A 134 20.83 -10.61 -10.38
CA GLY A 134 22.12 -10.35 -9.71
C GLY A 134 22.20 -9.06 -8.91
N GLU A 135 21.19 -8.22 -8.93
CA GLU A 135 21.11 -7.06 -8.03
C GLU A 135 20.30 -7.41 -6.77
N ALA A 136 20.97 -7.31 -5.62
CA ALA A 136 20.29 -7.36 -4.32
C ALA A 136 19.71 -5.99 -4.02
N ASN A 137 18.42 -5.92 -3.65
CA ASN A 137 17.81 -4.68 -3.17
C ASN A 137 18.03 -4.49 -1.66
N SER A 138 17.56 -3.37 -1.12
CA SER A 138 17.73 -3.03 0.29
C SER A 138 17.08 -4.03 1.26
N PHE A 139 16.15 -4.86 0.80
CA PHE A 139 15.50 -5.90 1.60
C PHE A 139 16.32 -7.19 1.58
N ASP A 140 16.87 -7.57 0.43
CA ASP A 140 17.73 -8.76 0.26
C ASP A 140 19.03 -8.59 1.07
N THR A 141 19.51 -7.36 1.26
CA THR A 141 20.72 -7.05 2.06
C THR A 141 20.45 -7.00 3.57
N ALA A 142 19.19 -6.92 4.00
CA ALA A 142 18.82 -6.81 5.41
C ALA A 142 18.51 -8.16 6.09
N MET A 143 18.54 -9.27 5.33
CA MET A 143 18.48 -10.65 5.82
C MET A 143 19.86 -11.26 5.92
#